data_c4aa443afe5542bf3fb0475af52d8fb6
#
_entry.id   c4aa443afe5542bf3fb0475af52d8fb6
#
_cell.length_a   1.000
_cell.length_b   1.000
_cell.length_c   1.000
_cell.angle_alpha   90.00
_cell.angle_beta   90.00
_cell.angle_gamma   90.00
#
_symmetry.space_group_name_H-M   'P 1'
#
loop_
_entity.id
_entity.type
_entity.pdbx_description
1 polymer ?
#
loop_
_entity_poly.entity_id
_entity_poly.type
_entity_poly.pdbx_seq_one_letter_code
_entity_poly.pdbx_strand_id
1 'polypeptide(L)'
;GYKIPAHAGRKGWERWVETARKHTDKPLIYDHQKAGTDIPDTAQQFMKDLAASGMNAVILFPHAGPRTQVAWTGEALQQGLTVFVGAEMTHPKFRRSEGGYISDEALDEMYLRAARQGVSHLIVPGNKPDRIKHYRELIEGEGIDPVFASPGLVAQGGNISDAVKVAGDNWHGIVGRAITEKKTTAEMRAAAIELTSQLY
;
A
#
# COMPACT_ATOMS: atom_id res chain seq x y z
N GLY A 1 4.41 6.76 -8.72
CA GLY A 1 3.13 7.29 -8.25
C GLY A 1 3.28 8.13 -6.98
N TYR A 2 2.24 8.82 -6.62
CA TYR A 2 2.18 9.65 -5.41
C TYR A 2 1.07 9.15 -4.50
N LYS A 3 1.41 8.91 -3.24
CA LYS A 3 0.48 8.42 -2.23
C LYS A 3 -0.14 9.58 -1.46
N ILE A 4 -1.49 9.62 -1.43
CA ILE A 4 -2.27 10.61 -0.70
C ILE A 4 -2.81 9.96 0.58
N PRO A 5 -2.52 10.51 1.76
CA PRO A 5 -2.86 9.89 3.02
C PRO A 5 -4.36 10.01 3.37
N ALA A 6 -4.84 9.11 4.21
CA ALA A 6 -6.24 9.04 4.65
C ALA A 6 -6.76 10.36 5.27
N HIS A 7 -5.90 11.11 5.97
CA HIS A 7 -6.28 12.38 6.60
C HIS A 7 -6.59 13.51 5.60
N ALA A 8 -6.33 13.32 4.29
CA ALA A 8 -6.77 14.26 3.26
C ALA A 8 -8.30 14.41 3.21
N GLY A 9 -9.04 13.42 3.69
CA GLY A 9 -10.50 13.40 3.80
C GLY A 9 -11.23 13.42 2.45
N ARG A 10 -12.45 12.89 2.39
CA ARG A 10 -13.24 12.78 1.14
C ARG A 10 -13.46 14.13 0.46
N LYS A 11 -13.81 15.17 1.21
CA LYS A 11 -14.03 16.53 0.67
C LYS A 11 -12.77 17.21 0.10
N GLY A 12 -11.59 16.66 0.39
CA GLY A 12 -10.31 17.18 -0.09
C GLY A 12 -9.74 16.43 -1.28
N TRP A 13 -10.29 15.30 -1.69
CA TRP A 13 -9.69 14.46 -2.74
C TRP A 13 -9.57 15.19 -4.09
N GLU A 14 -10.62 15.81 -4.58
CA GLU A 14 -10.60 16.57 -5.83
C GLU A 14 -9.53 17.65 -5.81
N ARG A 15 -9.47 18.45 -4.73
CA ARG A 15 -8.46 19.48 -4.57
C ARG A 15 -7.04 18.95 -4.56
N TRP A 16 -6.82 17.76 -3.93
CA TRP A 16 -5.53 17.09 -3.94
C TRP A 16 -5.16 16.64 -5.35
N VAL A 17 -6.10 16.02 -6.07
CA VAL A 17 -5.92 15.58 -7.45
C VAL A 17 -5.62 16.76 -8.36
N GLU A 18 -6.43 17.82 -8.34
CA GLU A 18 -6.20 19.04 -9.11
C GLU A 18 -4.82 19.65 -8.84
N THR A 19 -4.42 19.71 -7.58
CA THR A 19 -3.11 20.26 -7.20
C THR A 19 -1.98 19.37 -7.72
N ALA A 20 -2.07 18.06 -7.54
CA ALA A 20 -1.06 17.12 -7.98
C ALA A 20 -0.93 17.10 -9.52
N ARG A 21 -2.05 17.17 -10.25
CA ARG A 21 -2.06 17.16 -11.73
C ARG A 21 -1.40 18.38 -12.37
N LYS A 22 -1.21 19.45 -11.65
CA LYS A 22 -0.38 20.59 -12.11
C LYS A 22 1.11 20.25 -12.20
N HIS A 23 1.53 19.16 -11.58
CA HIS A 23 2.94 18.80 -11.43
C HIS A 23 3.29 17.38 -11.91
N THR A 24 2.29 16.51 -12.14
CA THR A 24 2.55 15.13 -12.51
C THR A 24 1.36 14.44 -13.19
N ASP A 25 1.68 13.58 -14.17
CA ASP A 25 0.75 12.62 -14.79
C ASP A 25 0.84 11.22 -14.16
N LYS A 26 1.72 11.04 -13.18
CA LYS A 26 1.90 9.75 -12.51
C LYS A 26 0.67 9.35 -11.71
N PRO A 27 0.43 8.02 -11.50
CA PRO A 27 -0.69 7.54 -10.71
C PRO A 27 -0.78 8.18 -9.32
N LEU A 28 -2.00 8.57 -8.92
CA LEU A 28 -2.33 9.06 -7.60
C LEU A 28 -3.01 7.92 -6.81
N ILE A 29 -2.47 7.59 -5.66
CA ILE A 29 -2.86 6.43 -4.85
C ILE A 29 -3.42 6.91 -3.53
N TYR A 30 -4.69 6.65 -3.26
CA TYR A 30 -5.29 6.95 -1.96
C TYR A 30 -4.93 5.87 -0.92
N ASP A 31 -4.31 6.29 0.16
CA ASP A 31 -3.90 5.40 1.25
C ASP A 31 -4.95 5.37 2.36
N HIS A 32 -5.81 4.34 2.34
CA HIS A 32 -6.83 4.13 3.35
C HIS A 32 -6.35 3.29 4.57
N GLN A 33 -5.12 2.81 4.55
CA GLN A 33 -4.62 1.82 5.51
C GLN A 33 -4.82 2.20 6.98
N LYS A 34 -4.64 3.47 7.35
CA LYS A 34 -4.72 3.92 8.76
C LYS A 34 -6.14 4.08 9.27
N ALA A 35 -7.10 4.30 8.37
CA ALA A 35 -8.51 4.34 8.69
C ALA A 35 -9.13 2.93 8.71
N GLY A 36 -8.43 1.95 8.10
CA GLY A 36 -8.93 0.60 7.88
C GLY A 36 -10.04 0.56 6.84
N THR A 37 -10.68 -0.60 6.72
CA THR A 37 -11.93 -0.79 5.97
C THR A 37 -13.11 -0.71 6.92
N ASP A 38 -14.25 -0.26 6.42
CA ASP A 38 -15.51 -0.18 7.16
C ASP A 38 -16.36 -1.43 6.87
N ILE A 39 -17.64 -1.41 7.22
CA ILE A 39 -18.57 -2.50 6.91
C ILE A 39 -18.74 -2.66 5.38
N PRO A 40 -19.15 -3.86 4.89
CA PRO A 40 -19.32 -4.10 3.45
C PRO A 40 -20.20 -3.09 2.71
N ASP A 41 -21.30 -2.68 3.33
CA ASP A 41 -22.32 -1.83 2.71
C ASP A 41 -21.84 -0.41 2.37
N THR A 42 -20.77 0.07 2.99
CA THR A 42 -20.21 1.40 2.71
C THR A 42 -19.25 1.40 1.50
N ALA A 43 -18.84 0.23 1.01
CA ALA A 43 -17.83 0.09 -0.03
C ALA A 43 -18.24 0.77 -1.35
N GLN A 44 -19.47 0.53 -1.81
CA GLN A 44 -19.92 1.00 -3.12
C GLN A 44 -19.84 2.52 -3.25
N GLN A 45 -20.45 3.25 -2.33
CA GLN A 45 -20.46 4.71 -2.39
C GLN A 45 -19.06 5.29 -2.20
N PHE A 46 -18.27 4.69 -1.29
CA PHE A 46 -16.91 5.15 -1.05
C PHE A 46 -16.04 5.03 -2.33
N MET A 47 -16.07 3.88 -3.01
CA MET A 47 -15.25 3.64 -4.19
C MET A 47 -15.71 4.45 -5.41
N LYS A 48 -17.01 4.69 -5.56
CA LYS A 48 -17.55 5.61 -6.57
C LYS A 48 -17.01 7.03 -6.38
N ASP A 49 -17.08 7.56 -5.15
CA ASP A 49 -16.59 8.91 -4.85
C ASP A 49 -15.07 9.01 -5.06
N LEU A 50 -14.33 7.96 -4.68
CA LEU A 50 -12.89 7.92 -4.84
C LEU A 50 -12.49 7.93 -6.32
N ALA A 51 -13.11 7.09 -7.14
CA ALA A 51 -12.85 7.06 -8.58
C ALA A 51 -13.24 8.38 -9.26
N ALA A 52 -14.41 8.94 -8.92
CA ALA A 52 -14.88 10.22 -9.43
C ALA A 52 -13.93 11.39 -9.11
N SER A 53 -13.19 11.32 -8.01
CA SER A 53 -12.20 12.33 -7.64
C SER A 53 -10.94 12.35 -8.53
N GLY A 54 -10.77 11.35 -9.42
CA GLY A 54 -9.61 11.21 -10.30
C GLY A 54 -8.42 10.48 -9.68
N MET A 55 -8.61 9.80 -8.55
CA MET A 55 -7.64 8.84 -8.02
C MET A 55 -7.52 7.62 -8.94
N ASN A 56 -6.34 7.05 -9.04
CA ASN A 56 -6.05 5.90 -9.90
C ASN A 56 -6.01 4.57 -9.12
N ALA A 57 -5.72 4.65 -7.82
CA ALA A 57 -5.53 3.46 -7.00
C ALA A 57 -5.93 3.70 -5.54
N VAL A 58 -6.16 2.59 -4.83
CA VAL A 58 -6.45 2.60 -3.39
C VAL A 58 -5.62 1.54 -2.67
N ILE A 59 -5.16 1.87 -1.44
CA ILE A 59 -4.55 0.92 -0.52
C ILE A 59 -5.58 0.56 0.56
N LEU A 60 -5.83 -0.73 0.75
CA LEU A 60 -6.76 -1.28 1.71
C LEU A 60 -6.06 -2.23 2.68
N PHE A 61 -6.37 -2.13 3.97
CA PHE A 61 -5.98 -3.09 5.00
C PHE A 61 -7.26 -3.70 5.60
N PRO A 62 -7.71 -4.86 5.13
CA PRO A 62 -9.07 -5.36 5.40
C PRO A 62 -9.19 -6.10 6.75
N HIS A 63 -8.64 -5.51 7.83
CA HIS A 63 -8.67 -6.10 9.16
C HIS A 63 -10.08 -6.23 9.77
N ALA A 64 -11.08 -5.57 9.17
CA ALA A 64 -12.48 -5.69 9.56
C ALA A 64 -13.11 -7.05 9.20
N GLY A 65 -12.42 -7.87 8.41
CA GLY A 65 -12.81 -9.24 8.14
C GLY A 65 -13.03 -9.58 6.66
N PRO A 66 -13.21 -10.87 6.35
CA PRO A 66 -13.20 -11.37 4.98
C PRO A 66 -14.35 -10.84 4.12
N ARG A 67 -15.55 -10.63 4.67
CA ARG A 67 -16.68 -10.07 3.91
C ARG A 67 -16.42 -8.62 3.52
N THR A 68 -15.84 -7.83 4.42
CA THR A 68 -15.43 -6.45 4.14
C THR A 68 -14.35 -6.43 3.06
N GLN A 69 -13.34 -7.31 3.14
CA GLN A 69 -12.32 -7.42 2.12
C GLN A 69 -12.92 -7.68 0.74
N VAL A 70 -13.81 -8.66 0.62
CA VAL A 70 -14.45 -9.00 -0.65
C VAL A 70 -15.24 -7.81 -1.21
N ALA A 71 -16.04 -7.15 -0.40
CA ALA A 71 -16.86 -6.02 -0.83
C ALA A 71 -16.01 -4.82 -1.27
N TRP A 72 -15.07 -4.38 -0.45
CA TRP A 72 -14.25 -3.20 -0.72
C TRP A 72 -13.31 -3.40 -1.91
N THR A 73 -12.66 -4.57 -2.00
CA THR A 73 -11.82 -4.92 -3.15
C THR A 73 -12.64 -5.01 -4.43
N GLY A 74 -13.79 -5.70 -4.38
CA GLY A 74 -14.65 -5.88 -5.54
C GLY A 74 -15.18 -4.54 -6.08
N GLU A 75 -15.70 -3.66 -5.21
CA GLU A 75 -16.18 -2.34 -5.62
C GLU A 75 -15.06 -1.47 -6.19
N ALA A 76 -13.86 -1.49 -5.60
CA ALA A 76 -12.72 -0.74 -6.14
C ALA A 76 -12.34 -1.21 -7.55
N LEU A 77 -12.28 -2.52 -7.79
CA LEU A 77 -12.02 -3.10 -9.10
C LEU A 77 -13.11 -2.75 -10.12
N GLN A 78 -14.40 -2.78 -9.72
CA GLN A 78 -15.54 -2.39 -10.59
C GLN A 78 -15.48 -0.91 -11.00
N GLN A 79 -14.94 -0.04 -10.15
CA GLN A 79 -14.71 1.37 -10.45
C GLN A 79 -13.43 1.63 -11.27
N GLY A 80 -12.71 0.58 -11.69
CA GLY A 80 -11.48 0.70 -12.47
C GLY A 80 -10.26 1.17 -11.66
N LEU A 81 -10.31 1.11 -10.33
CA LEU A 81 -9.17 1.45 -9.49
C LEU A 81 -8.17 0.29 -9.41
N THR A 82 -6.88 0.59 -9.44
CA THR A 82 -5.85 -0.36 -9.04
C THR A 82 -5.92 -0.55 -7.52
N VAL A 83 -6.06 -1.81 -7.07
CA VAL A 83 -6.18 -2.13 -5.65
C VAL A 83 -4.87 -2.68 -5.11
N PHE A 84 -4.37 -2.06 -4.05
CA PHE A 84 -3.28 -2.58 -3.24
C PHE A 84 -3.86 -3.12 -1.93
N VAL A 85 -3.64 -4.40 -1.65
CA VAL A 85 -4.05 -4.99 -0.38
C VAL A 85 -2.83 -5.18 0.52
N GLY A 86 -2.93 -4.70 1.75
CA GLY A 86 -1.96 -4.92 2.80
C GLY A 86 -2.58 -5.69 3.97
N ALA A 87 -1.76 -6.43 4.69
CA ALA A 87 -2.16 -7.16 5.89
C ALA A 87 -1.21 -6.88 7.04
N GLU A 88 0.09 -7.11 6.87
CA GLU A 88 1.07 -6.93 7.93
C GLU A 88 1.58 -5.48 8.03
N MET A 89 1.64 -4.97 9.27
CA MET A 89 2.14 -3.63 9.57
C MET A 89 3.64 -3.63 9.85
N THR A 90 4.27 -2.48 9.67
CA THR A 90 5.71 -2.26 9.87
C THR A 90 6.14 -2.17 11.34
N HIS A 91 5.24 -1.77 12.25
CA HIS A 91 5.56 -1.61 13.68
C HIS A 91 5.64 -2.97 14.40
N PRO A 92 6.42 -3.06 15.48
CA PRO A 92 6.55 -4.29 16.26
C PRO A 92 5.27 -4.61 17.06
N LYS A 93 5.15 -5.84 17.53
CA LYS A 93 4.01 -6.36 18.31
C LYS A 93 2.67 -6.23 17.56
N PHE A 94 2.69 -6.43 16.26
CA PHE A 94 1.49 -6.47 15.44
C PHE A 94 0.94 -7.89 15.32
N ARG A 95 1.80 -8.86 14.99
CA ARG A 95 1.45 -10.27 14.87
C ARG A 95 1.33 -10.97 16.23
N ARG A 96 0.53 -12.02 16.30
CA ARG A 96 0.40 -12.83 17.50
C ARG A 96 1.75 -13.40 17.96
N SER A 97 2.58 -13.89 17.03
CA SER A 97 3.95 -14.35 17.31
C SER A 97 4.88 -13.28 17.88
N GLU A 98 4.58 -12.00 17.69
CA GLU A 98 5.29 -10.85 18.25
C GLU A 98 4.63 -10.32 19.54
N GLY A 99 3.56 -10.96 20.02
CA GLY A 99 2.75 -10.51 21.17
C GLY A 99 1.67 -9.48 20.80
N GLY A 100 1.28 -9.41 19.53
CA GLY A 100 0.19 -8.57 19.03
C GLY A 100 -1.17 -9.27 19.02
N TYR A 101 -2.16 -8.63 18.41
CA TYR A 101 -3.53 -9.13 18.39
C TYR A 101 -3.88 -9.95 17.16
N ILE A 102 -3.20 -9.74 16.02
CA ILE A 102 -3.54 -10.36 14.73
C ILE A 102 -2.80 -11.70 14.60
N SER A 103 -3.50 -12.79 14.30
CA SER A 103 -2.88 -14.07 14.07
C SER A 103 -2.05 -14.06 12.78
N ASP A 104 -0.96 -14.81 12.76
CA ASP A 104 -0.06 -14.86 11.61
C ASP A 104 -0.78 -15.48 10.41
N GLU A 105 -1.62 -16.49 10.61
CA GLU A 105 -2.44 -17.13 9.58
C GLU A 105 -3.49 -16.19 8.98
N ALA A 106 -4.03 -15.27 9.78
CA ALA A 106 -4.99 -14.28 9.27
C ALA A 106 -4.36 -13.33 8.26
N LEU A 107 -3.09 -13.01 8.43
CA LEU A 107 -2.35 -12.16 7.47
C LEU A 107 -2.15 -12.90 6.14
N ASP A 108 -1.73 -14.15 6.19
CA ASP A 108 -1.57 -15.00 5.01
C ASP A 108 -2.90 -15.13 4.26
N GLU A 109 -4.02 -15.37 4.98
CA GLU A 109 -5.35 -15.48 4.39
C GLU A 109 -5.81 -14.17 3.73
N MET A 110 -5.49 -12.99 4.29
CA MET A 110 -5.81 -11.71 3.68
C MET A 110 -5.12 -11.54 2.31
N TYR A 111 -3.84 -11.90 2.21
CA TYR A 111 -3.12 -11.84 0.94
C TYR A 111 -3.60 -12.89 -0.07
N LEU A 112 -3.82 -14.12 0.36
CA LEU A 112 -4.37 -15.19 -0.49
C LEU A 112 -5.75 -14.82 -1.03
N ARG A 113 -6.61 -14.24 -0.20
CA ARG A 113 -7.94 -13.79 -0.61
C ARG A 113 -7.88 -12.64 -1.62
N ALA A 114 -6.94 -11.72 -1.46
CA ALA A 114 -6.69 -10.66 -2.44
C ALA A 114 -6.27 -11.26 -3.78
N ALA A 115 -5.32 -12.19 -3.77
CA ALA A 115 -4.86 -12.90 -4.96
C ALA A 115 -6.00 -13.62 -5.69
N ARG A 116 -6.83 -14.35 -4.96
CA ARG A 116 -8.01 -15.05 -5.50
C ARG A 116 -9.11 -14.11 -6.04
N GLN A 117 -9.10 -12.85 -5.64
CA GLN A 117 -9.94 -11.78 -6.22
C GLN A 117 -9.29 -11.10 -7.44
N GLY A 118 -8.13 -11.54 -7.91
CA GLY A 118 -7.41 -10.97 -9.04
C GLY A 118 -6.53 -9.77 -8.68
N VAL A 119 -6.26 -9.52 -7.39
CA VAL A 119 -5.35 -8.47 -6.94
C VAL A 119 -3.92 -8.99 -6.92
N SER A 120 -3.06 -8.44 -7.78
CA SER A 120 -1.62 -8.73 -7.77
C SER A 120 -0.79 -7.71 -6.99
N HIS A 121 -1.34 -6.55 -6.67
CA HIS A 121 -0.62 -5.47 -5.98
C HIS A 121 -0.79 -5.58 -4.46
N LEU A 122 0.31 -5.76 -3.75
CA LEU A 122 0.31 -6.03 -2.31
C LEU A 122 1.21 -5.06 -1.55
N ILE A 123 0.73 -4.59 -0.39
CA ILE A 123 1.54 -3.78 0.54
C ILE A 123 2.19 -4.72 1.55
N VAL A 124 3.52 -4.75 1.57
CA VAL A 124 4.30 -5.59 2.49
C VAL A 124 5.31 -4.76 3.30
N PRO A 125 5.64 -5.14 4.54
CA PRO A 125 6.50 -4.34 5.41
C PRO A 125 7.96 -4.33 4.95
N GLY A 126 8.45 -3.20 4.43
CA GLY A 126 9.79 -3.04 3.87
C GLY A 126 10.94 -3.17 4.87
N ASN A 127 10.64 -3.09 6.17
CA ASN A 127 11.61 -3.32 7.25
C ASN A 127 11.62 -4.77 7.76
N LYS A 128 10.93 -5.70 7.08
CA LYS A 128 10.85 -7.14 7.44
C LYS A 128 11.14 -8.00 6.20
N PRO A 129 12.40 -8.09 5.72
CA PRO A 129 12.73 -8.83 4.49
C PRO A 129 12.25 -10.28 4.49
N ASP A 130 12.36 -10.99 5.61
CA ASP A 130 11.89 -12.39 5.71
C ASP A 130 10.38 -12.51 5.48
N ARG A 131 9.60 -11.49 5.89
CA ARG A 131 8.16 -11.47 5.65
C ARG A 131 7.84 -11.16 4.20
N ILE A 132 8.61 -10.29 3.54
CA ILE A 132 8.46 -10.04 2.09
C ILE A 132 8.68 -11.34 1.33
N LYS A 133 9.76 -12.07 1.65
CA LYS A 133 10.05 -13.38 1.04
C LYS A 133 8.92 -14.38 1.26
N HIS A 134 8.43 -14.50 2.49
CA HIS A 134 7.30 -15.38 2.82
C HIS A 134 6.05 -15.06 1.99
N TYR A 135 5.64 -13.79 1.90
CA TYR A 135 4.47 -13.38 1.13
C TYR A 135 4.68 -13.57 -0.37
N ARG A 136 5.90 -13.40 -0.87
CA ARG A 136 6.23 -13.69 -2.25
C ARG A 136 6.00 -15.17 -2.57
N GLU A 137 6.61 -16.06 -1.81
CA GLU A 137 6.45 -17.51 -1.97
C GLU A 137 4.97 -17.93 -1.86
N LEU A 138 4.24 -17.35 -0.92
CA LEU A 138 2.82 -17.60 -0.71
C LEU A 138 1.97 -17.25 -1.93
N ILE A 139 2.20 -16.10 -2.54
CA ILE A 139 1.40 -15.60 -3.68
C ILE A 139 1.83 -16.23 -5.00
N GLU A 140 3.12 -16.47 -5.19
CA GLU A 140 3.64 -17.25 -6.33
C GLU A 140 3.05 -18.69 -6.33
N GLY A 141 2.82 -19.25 -5.15
CA GLY A 141 2.12 -20.55 -4.97
C GLY A 141 0.69 -20.58 -5.50
N GLU A 142 0.00 -19.43 -5.57
CA GLU A 142 -1.31 -19.27 -6.22
C GLU A 142 -1.20 -19.03 -7.74
N GLY A 143 0.01 -19.04 -8.32
CA GLY A 143 0.25 -18.81 -9.74
C GLY A 143 0.20 -17.33 -10.13
N ILE A 144 0.37 -16.41 -9.20
CA ILE A 144 0.34 -14.96 -9.42
C ILE A 144 1.74 -14.39 -9.21
N ASP A 145 2.20 -13.55 -10.16
CA ASP A 145 3.42 -12.75 -9.99
C ASP A 145 3.06 -11.46 -9.22
N PRO A 146 3.48 -11.31 -7.94
CA PRO A 146 3.08 -10.19 -7.13
C PRO A 146 3.83 -8.90 -7.49
N VAL A 147 3.11 -7.78 -7.45
CA VAL A 147 3.68 -6.44 -7.47
C VAL A 147 3.70 -5.91 -6.03
N PHE A 148 4.87 -5.86 -5.42
CA PHE A 148 4.98 -5.38 -4.05
C PHE A 148 5.21 -3.87 -3.95
N ALA A 149 4.59 -3.26 -2.93
CA ALA A 149 4.88 -1.91 -2.51
C ALA A 149 5.15 -1.89 -1.00
N SER A 150 6.29 -1.33 -0.60
CA SER A 150 6.79 -1.47 0.76
C SER A 150 6.97 -0.13 1.46
N PRO A 151 6.13 0.20 2.45
CA PRO A 151 6.42 1.23 3.45
C PRO A 151 7.40 0.70 4.51
N GLY A 152 7.87 1.61 5.38
CA GLY A 152 8.75 1.24 6.50
C GLY A 152 10.23 1.35 6.17
N LEU A 153 10.57 1.91 5.03
CA LEU A 153 11.93 2.16 4.60
C LEU A 153 12.51 3.42 5.26
N VAL A 154 13.84 3.43 5.45
CA VAL A 154 14.62 4.56 6.00
C VAL A 154 14.16 4.97 7.39
N ALA A 155 13.13 5.78 7.50
CA ALA A 155 12.65 6.35 8.78
C ALA A 155 12.13 5.32 9.80
N GLN A 156 11.84 4.09 9.37
CA GLN A 156 11.41 2.97 10.22
C GLN A 156 12.43 1.82 10.26
N GLY A 157 13.66 2.08 9.83
CA GLY A 157 14.78 1.15 9.90
C GLY A 157 14.88 0.14 8.74
N GLY A 158 13.96 0.17 7.78
CA GLY A 158 14.05 -0.67 6.58
C GLY A 158 15.14 -0.19 5.62
N ASN A 159 15.88 -1.15 5.06
CA ASN A 159 16.90 -0.91 4.04
C ASN A 159 16.32 -1.21 2.66
N ILE A 160 16.47 -0.28 1.72
CA ILE A 160 15.94 -0.41 0.35
C ILE A 160 16.57 -1.62 -0.35
N SER A 161 17.91 -1.75 -0.28
CA SER A 161 18.64 -2.82 -0.96
C SER A 161 18.28 -4.21 -0.43
N ASP A 162 18.00 -4.35 0.88
CA ASP A 162 17.60 -5.63 1.47
C ASP A 162 16.16 -6.01 1.07
N ALA A 163 15.26 -5.02 1.00
CA ALA A 163 13.90 -5.25 0.53
C ALA A 163 13.85 -5.66 -0.95
N VAL A 164 14.61 -4.97 -1.83
CA VAL A 164 14.70 -5.28 -3.27
C VAL A 164 15.16 -6.72 -3.51
N LYS A 165 16.20 -7.18 -2.81
CA LYS A 165 16.76 -8.53 -3.00
C LYS A 165 15.73 -9.65 -2.84
N VAL A 166 14.76 -9.47 -1.96
CA VAL A 166 13.74 -10.50 -1.64
C VAL A 166 12.40 -10.26 -2.32
N ALA A 167 12.10 -9.01 -2.69
CA ALA A 167 10.83 -8.64 -3.30
C ALA A 167 10.74 -8.95 -4.80
N GLY A 168 11.89 -9.07 -5.48
CA GLY A 168 11.95 -9.27 -6.93
C GLY A 168 11.79 -7.98 -7.74
N ASP A 169 11.71 -8.13 -9.07
CA ASP A 169 11.77 -7.00 -10.02
C ASP A 169 10.52 -6.10 -9.98
N ASN A 170 9.36 -6.67 -9.63
CA ASN A 170 8.09 -5.94 -9.53
C ASN A 170 7.89 -5.33 -8.12
N TRP A 171 8.81 -4.44 -7.72
CA TRP A 171 8.78 -3.83 -6.39
C TRP A 171 8.81 -2.30 -6.42
N HIS A 172 8.10 -1.68 -5.48
CA HIS A 172 8.03 -0.24 -5.30
C HIS A 172 8.29 0.16 -3.84
N GLY A 173 9.33 0.93 -3.59
CA GLY A 173 9.57 1.53 -2.28
C GLY A 173 8.61 2.69 -2.01
N ILE A 174 7.94 2.69 -0.85
CA ILE A 174 7.13 3.81 -0.39
C ILE A 174 7.93 4.60 0.64
N VAL A 175 8.42 5.76 0.24
CA VAL A 175 9.20 6.65 1.10
C VAL A 175 8.44 7.97 1.30
N GLY A 176 8.25 8.36 2.54
CA GLY A 176 7.56 9.60 2.92
C GLY A 176 8.52 10.56 3.64
N ARG A 177 8.59 10.47 4.95
CA ARG A 177 9.28 11.42 5.85
C ARG A 177 10.72 11.75 5.45
N ALA A 178 11.49 10.76 5.00
CA ALA A 178 12.87 11.00 4.55
C ALA A 178 12.98 12.03 3.41
N ILE A 179 11.90 12.25 2.67
CA ILE A 179 11.79 13.27 1.62
C ILE A 179 11.01 14.48 2.13
N THR A 180 9.80 14.28 2.66
CA THR A 180 8.84 15.37 2.95
C THR A 180 9.20 16.23 4.16
N GLU A 181 10.07 15.78 5.06
CA GLU A 181 10.56 16.54 6.22
C GLU A 181 11.81 17.37 5.92
N LYS A 182 12.30 17.36 4.68
CA LYS A 182 13.36 18.28 4.24
C LYS A 182 12.86 19.71 4.17
N LYS A 183 13.74 20.67 4.46
CA LYS A 183 13.38 22.10 4.62
C LYS A 183 13.06 22.80 3.30
N THR A 184 13.72 22.38 2.21
CA THR A 184 13.60 23.01 0.90
C THR A 184 13.26 22.01 -0.20
N THR A 185 12.65 22.48 -1.29
CA THR A 185 12.37 21.65 -2.47
C THR A 185 13.64 21.06 -3.08
N ALA A 186 14.75 21.78 -3.04
CA ALA A 186 16.04 21.30 -3.53
C ALA A 186 16.54 20.10 -2.69
N GLU A 187 16.45 20.19 -1.36
CA GLU A 187 16.80 19.09 -0.46
C GLU A 187 15.86 17.89 -0.62
N MET A 188 14.55 18.11 -0.81
CA MET A 188 13.58 17.06 -1.11
C MET A 188 13.95 16.31 -2.39
N ARG A 189 14.31 17.06 -3.43
CA ARG A 189 14.74 16.49 -4.72
C ARG A 189 16.04 15.69 -4.57
N ALA A 190 17.03 16.22 -3.88
CA ALA A 190 18.30 15.52 -3.63
C ALA A 190 18.08 14.21 -2.87
N ALA A 191 17.28 14.24 -1.80
CA ALA A 191 16.93 13.05 -1.04
C ALA A 191 16.18 11.99 -1.89
N ALA A 192 15.28 12.42 -2.76
CA ALA A 192 14.56 11.50 -3.65
C ALA A 192 15.52 10.83 -4.66
N ILE A 193 16.48 11.58 -5.22
CA ILE A 193 17.50 11.06 -6.15
C ILE A 193 18.40 10.05 -5.43
N GLU A 194 18.92 10.41 -4.25
CA GLU A 194 19.76 9.53 -3.42
C GLU A 194 19.07 8.21 -3.09
N LEU A 195 17.80 8.27 -2.66
CA LEU A 195 17.04 7.06 -2.34
C LEU A 195 16.76 6.19 -3.57
N THR A 196 16.52 6.82 -4.73
CA THR A 196 16.30 6.09 -5.98
C THR A 196 17.56 5.40 -6.47
N SER A 197 18.76 5.97 -6.23
CA SER A 197 20.04 5.34 -6.62
C SER A 197 20.35 4.04 -5.85
N GLN A 198 19.65 3.75 -4.76
CA GLN A 198 19.78 2.50 -4.00
C GLN A 198 19.01 1.32 -4.65
N LEU A 199 18.27 1.57 -5.71
CA LEU A 199 17.53 0.54 -6.46
C LEU A 199 18.39 -0.19 -7.50
N TYR A 200 19.61 0.34 -7.77
CA TYR A 200 20.53 -0.15 -8.82
C TYR A 200 21.91 -0.54 -8.22
#